data_814084c177bad9b3391b44271fda901c
#
_entry.id   814084c177bad9b3391b44271fda901c
#
_cell.length_a   1.000
_cell.length_b   1.000
_cell.length_c   1.000
_cell.angle_alpha   90.00
_cell.angle_beta   90.00
_cell.angle_gamma   90.00
#
_symmetry.space_group_name_H-M   'P 1'
#
loop_
_entity.id
_entity.type
_entity.pdbx_description
1 polymer ?
#
loop_
_entity_poly.entity_id
_entity_poly.type
_entity_poly.pdbx_seq_one_letter_code
_entity_poly.pdbx_strand_id
1 'polypeptide(L)'
;MQYFINFIRTPLPGKGPEVLAAVKASLDATGRPGNLTAPISVPNPTQNGVSFVSLIGGFQNLDEVDTMMESSFDNDEVQSRLASIDALCHRTAYILSENLSGPVERPDGFQANLISRTFFNAKMGSRNDLLATLLDVREKIDSTVKPMVSRPLAGQGGLIRVTSMAGSLQELEDNRKDALAKLASAGVLDLLTQSPWRSVGRVVHRVQV
;
A
#
# COMPACT_ATOMS: atom_id res chain seq x y z
N MET A 1 13.53 -0.46 4.61
CA MET A 1 12.31 -1.26 4.78
C MET A 1 12.22 -2.24 3.62
N GLN A 2 12.37 -3.52 3.92
CA GLN A 2 12.27 -4.59 2.91
C GLN A 2 10.89 -5.24 2.90
N TYR A 3 10.27 -5.40 4.08
CA TYR A 3 8.93 -5.95 4.21
C TYR A 3 8.00 -4.99 4.94
N PHE A 4 6.71 -5.11 4.68
CA PHE A 4 5.67 -4.33 5.32
C PHE A 4 4.32 -5.02 5.22
N ILE A 5 3.43 -4.71 6.15
CA ILE A 5 2.08 -5.25 6.21
C ILE A 5 1.08 -4.13 5.94
N ASN A 6 0.14 -4.39 5.03
CA ASN A 6 -1.04 -3.55 4.88
C ASN A 6 -2.25 -4.24 5.51
N PHE A 7 -2.98 -3.52 6.33
CA PHE A 7 -4.32 -3.88 6.75
C PHE A 7 -5.34 -3.05 5.98
N ILE A 8 -6.29 -3.74 5.36
CA ILE A 8 -7.37 -3.14 4.58
C ILE A 8 -8.66 -3.38 5.36
N ARG A 9 -9.33 -2.32 5.79
CA ARG A 9 -10.55 -2.37 6.59
C ARG A 9 -11.65 -1.60 5.93
N THR A 10 -12.76 -2.29 5.64
CA THR A 10 -13.98 -1.68 5.09
C THR A 10 -15.01 -1.59 6.22
N PRO A 11 -15.27 -0.38 6.76
CA PRO A 11 -16.20 -0.19 7.86
C PRO A 11 -17.62 -0.62 7.50
N LEU A 12 -18.36 -1.08 8.51
CA LEU A 12 -19.83 -1.15 8.44
C LEU A 12 -20.42 0.24 8.19
N PRO A 13 -21.61 0.35 7.61
CA PRO A 13 -22.29 1.63 7.41
C PRO A 13 -22.34 2.45 8.71
N GLY A 14 -21.90 3.70 8.65
CA GLY A 14 -21.83 4.61 9.81
C GLY A 14 -20.66 4.40 10.76
N LYS A 15 -19.88 3.32 10.65
CA LYS A 15 -18.76 3.00 11.55
C LYS A 15 -17.39 3.57 11.15
N GLY A 16 -17.33 4.30 10.05
CA GLY A 16 -16.08 4.88 9.55
C GLY A 16 -15.28 5.67 10.59
N PRO A 17 -15.86 6.64 11.32
CA PRO A 17 -15.15 7.39 12.34
C PRO A 17 -14.60 6.54 13.48
N GLU A 18 -15.37 5.54 13.94
CA GLU A 18 -14.96 4.62 15.01
C GLU A 18 -13.78 3.76 14.56
N VAL A 19 -13.85 3.17 13.35
CA VAL A 19 -12.75 2.39 12.77
C VAL A 19 -11.51 3.27 12.59
N LEU A 20 -11.66 4.49 12.10
CA LEU A 20 -10.55 5.42 11.91
C LEU A 20 -9.83 5.71 13.22
N ALA A 21 -10.56 6.00 14.29
CA ALA A 21 -10.00 6.27 15.61
C ALA A 21 -9.29 5.03 16.19
N ALA A 22 -9.92 3.87 16.12
CA ALA A 22 -9.37 2.62 16.65
C ALA A 22 -8.11 2.17 15.89
N VAL A 23 -8.08 2.34 14.55
CA VAL A 23 -6.89 2.01 13.75
C VAL A 23 -5.73 2.97 14.03
N LYS A 24 -5.98 4.27 14.26
CA LYS A 24 -4.93 5.22 14.68
C LYS A 24 -4.29 4.76 15.99
N ALA A 25 -5.09 4.52 17.01
CA ALA A 25 -4.61 4.05 18.31
C ALA A 25 -3.85 2.72 18.22
N SER A 26 -4.34 1.80 17.36
CA SER A 26 -3.66 0.52 17.11
C SER A 26 -2.30 0.70 16.44
N LEU A 27 -2.18 1.62 15.47
CA LEU A 27 -0.90 1.92 14.82
C LEU A 27 0.10 2.54 15.81
N ASP A 28 -0.33 3.52 16.62
CA ASP A 28 0.52 4.16 17.63
C ASP A 28 1.08 3.12 18.63
N ALA A 29 0.26 2.14 19.00
CA ALA A 29 0.66 1.08 19.91
C ALA A 29 1.66 0.08 19.32
N THR A 30 1.90 0.08 18.00
CA THR A 30 2.88 -0.85 17.38
C THR A 30 4.34 -0.47 17.66
N GLY A 31 4.61 0.81 17.96
CA GLY A 31 5.99 1.33 18.07
C GLY A 31 6.79 1.20 16.77
N ARG A 32 6.13 1.02 15.63
CA ARG A 32 6.76 0.85 14.31
C ARG A 32 6.36 1.95 13.34
N PRO A 33 7.23 2.29 12.38
CA PRO A 33 6.88 3.27 11.36
C PRO A 33 5.68 2.79 10.54
N GLY A 34 4.73 3.69 10.33
CA GLY A 34 3.51 3.34 9.63
C GLY A 34 2.68 4.53 9.19
N ASN A 35 1.61 4.25 8.47
CA ASN A 35 0.63 5.28 8.08
C ASN A 35 -0.77 4.70 7.93
N LEU A 36 -1.76 5.57 7.99
CA LEU A 36 -3.15 5.25 7.69
C LEU A 36 -3.63 6.16 6.56
N THR A 37 -4.22 5.57 5.54
CA THR A 37 -4.83 6.31 4.43
C THR A 37 -6.34 6.12 4.41
N ALA A 38 -7.06 7.23 4.26
CA ALA A 38 -8.47 7.25 3.90
C ALA A 38 -8.60 7.44 2.37
N PRO A 39 -9.42 6.66 1.68
CA PRO A 39 -9.55 6.77 0.23
C PRO A 39 -10.26 8.06 -0.16
N ILE A 40 -9.77 8.68 -1.23
CA ILE A 40 -10.38 9.85 -1.87
C ILE A 40 -10.86 9.53 -3.28
N SER A 41 -10.38 8.43 -3.86
CA SER A 41 -10.87 7.90 -5.14
C SER A 41 -10.69 6.39 -5.18
N VAL A 42 -11.80 5.68 -5.43
CA VAL A 42 -11.86 4.23 -5.56
C VAL A 42 -12.52 3.90 -6.90
N PRO A 43 -11.84 3.23 -7.82
CA PRO A 43 -12.31 3.07 -9.19
C PRO A 43 -13.45 2.05 -9.34
N ASN A 44 -13.70 1.20 -8.35
CA ASN A 44 -14.72 0.15 -8.44
C ASN A 44 -15.88 0.39 -7.47
N PRO A 45 -17.00 0.94 -7.96
CA PRO A 45 -18.17 1.21 -7.13
C PRO A 45 -18.92 -0.06 -6.67
N THR A 46 -18.61 -1.23 -7.25
CA THR A 46 -19.23 -2.51 -6.87
C THR A 46 -18.54 -3.16 -5.67
N GLN A 47 -17.38 -2.67 -5.25
CA GLN A 47 -16.78 -3.11 -4.00
C GLN A 47 -17.51 -2.44 -2.84
N ASN A 48 -18.07 -3.26 -1.97
CA ASN A 48 -18.86 -2.83 -0.83
C ASN A 48 -18.09 -1.91 0.12
N GLY A 49 -18.25 -0.60 -0.05
CA GLY A 49 -17.78 0.41 0.88
C GLY A 49 -16.37 0.96 0.63
N VAL A 50 -16.07 1.97 1.42
CA VAL A 50 -14.81 2.74 1.43
C VAL A 50 -13.83 2.08 2.40
N SER A 51 -12.67 1.65 1.92
CA SER A 51 -11.69 0.96 2.76
C SER A 51 -10.59 1.90 3.23
N PHE A 52 -10.30 1.89 4.52
CA PHE A 52 -9.06 2.43 5.07
C PHE A 52 -7.91 1.45 4.85
N VAL A 53 -6.74 1.97 4.56
CA VAL A 53 -5.53 1.13 4.43
C VAL A 53 -4.47 1.64 5.39
N SER A 54 -4.14 0.83 6.38
CA SER A 54 -2.97 1.08 7.23
C SER A 54 -1.77 0.28 6.76
N LEU A 55 -0.59 0.83 6.98
CA LEU A 55 0.69 0.21 6.71
C LEU A 55 1.48 0.16 8.02
N ILE A 56 2.03 -1.01 8.33
CA ILE A 56 3.07 -1.21 9.34
C ILE A 56 4.33 -1.64 8.61
N GLY A 57 5.41 -0.91 8.81
CA GLY A 57 6.69 -1.11 8.13
C GLY A 57 7.86 -1.26 9.07
N GLY A 58 9.06 -1.04 8.54
CA GLY A 58 10.31 -1.11 9.29
C GLY A 58 10.94 -2.50 9.34
N PHE A 59 10.32 -3.53 8.78
CA PHE A 59 10.88 -4.88 8.77
C PHE A 59 12.00 -4.98 7.74
N GLN A 60 13.16 -5.49 8.18
CA GLN A 60 14.33 -5.70 7.32
C GLN A 60 14.39 -7.14 6.76
N ASN A 61 13.80 -8.09 7.46
CA ASN A 61 13.74 -9.50 7.09
C ASN A 61 12.41 -10.13 7.54
N LEU A 62 12.18 -11.38 7.18
CA LEU A 62 10.98 -12.13 7.56
C LEU A 62 10.98 -12.56 9.02
N ASP A 63 12.13 -12.77 9.64
CA ASP A 63 12.22 -13.15 11.05
C ASP A 63 11.67 -12.04 11.96
N GLU A 64 11.87 -10.77 11.60
CA GLU A 64 11.26 -9.64 12.31
C GLU A 64 9.73 -9.61 12.16
N VAL A 65 9.22 -10.03 10.99
CA VAL A 65 7.78 -10.16 10.76
C VAL A 65 7.21 -11.29 11.61
N ASP A 66 7.85 -12.46 11.59
CA ASP A 66 7.44 -13.64 12.37
C ASP A 66 7.42 -13.32 13.86
N THR A 67 8.51 -12.72 14.39
CA THR A 67 8.59 -12.30 15.80
C THR A 67 7.44 -11.36 16.18
N MET A 68 7.12 -10.38 15.32
CA MET A 68 5.98 -9.47 15.57
C MET A 68 4.65 -10.23 15.54
N MET A 69 4.47 -11.14 14.60
CA MET A 69 3.23 -11.92 14.47
C MET A 69 3.05 -12.85 15.68
N GLU A 70 4.07 -13.59 16.07
CA GLU A 70 4.05 -14.45 17.26
C GLU A 70 3.71 -13.65 18.51
N SER A 71 4.43 -12.54 18.76
CA SER A 71 4.13 -11.69 19.92
C SER A 71 2.73 -11.09 19.89
N SER A 72 2.16 -10.88 18.70
CA SER A 72 0.79 -10.39 18.56
C SER A 72 -0.24 -11.48 18.79
N PHE A 73 0.02 -12.73 18.39
CA PHE A 73 -0.89 -13.86 18.63
C PHE A 73 -0.92 -14.27 20.10
N ASP A 74 0.22 -14.17 20.78
CA ASP A 74 0.35 -14.54 22.20
C ASP A 74 -0.11 -13.43 23.17
N ASN A 75 -0.53 -12.26 22.64
CA ASN A 75 -0.94 -11.11 23.44
C ASN A 75 -2.46 -10.90 23.36
N ASP A 76 -3.17 -11.30 24.42
CA ASP A 76 -4.64 -11.19 24.52
C ASP A 76 -5.16 -9.75 24.35
N GLU A 77 -4.40 -8.75 24.80
CA GLU A 77 -4.79 -7.35 24.65
C GLU A 77 -4.74 -6.93 23.17
N VAL A 78 -3.69 -7.34 22.44
CA VAL A 78 -3.56 -7.10 21.00
C VAL A 78 -4.67 -7.80 20.25
N GLN A 79 -4.93 -9.07 20.56
CA GLN A 79 -6.00 -9.86 19.94
C GLN A 79 -7.37 -9.26 20.20
N SER A 80 -7.68 -8.89 21.44
CA SER A 80 -8.94 -8.23 21.80
C SER A 80 -9.13 -6.90 21.07
N ARG A 81 -8.07 -6.10 20.96
CA ARG A 81 -8.11 -4.83 20.22
C ARG A 81 -8.36 -5.04 18.73
N LEU A 82 -7.67 -6.01 18.10
CA LEU A 82 -7.89 -6.33 16.68
C LEU A 82 -9.31 -6.83 16.43
N ALA A 83 -9.82 -7.75 17.27
CA ALA A 83 -11.18 -8.26 17.19
C ALA A 83 -12.22 -7.13 17.32
N SER A 84 -12.00 -6.19 18.25
CA SER A 84 -12.88 -5.02 18.42
C SER A 84 -12.93 -4.11 17.19
N ILE A 85 -11.79 -3.93 16.50
CA ILE A 85 -11.76 -3.17 15.24
C ILE A 85 -12.46 -3.94 14.13
N ASP A 86 -12.22 -5.23 14.03
CA ASP A 86 -12.78 -6.08 12.98
C ASP A 86 -14.30 -6.21 13.11
N ALA A 87 -14.84 -6.21 14.35
CA ALA A 87 -16.28 -6.18 14.61
C ALA A 87 -16.98 -4.90 14.07
N LEU A 88 -16.24 -3.82 13.84
CA LEU A 88 -16.74 -2.57 13.22
C LEU A 88 -16.66 -2.60 11.69
N CYS A 89 -16.11 -3.68 11.11
CA CYS A 89 -15.82 -3.76 9.68
C CYS A 89 -16.70 -4.82 8.99
N HIS A 90 -17.13 -4.51 7.78
CA HIS A 90 -17.74 -5.47 6.87
C HIS A 90 -16.69 -6.47 6.33
N ARG A 91 -15.46 -5.98 6.16
CA ARG A 91 -14.34 -6.78 5.65
C ARG A 91 -13.03 -6.27 6.24
N THR A 92 -12.20 -7.23 6.64
CA THR A 92 -10.79 -7.00 6.99
C THR A 92 -9.92 -7.92 6.14
N ALA A 93 -8.80 -7.41 5.65
CA ALA A 93 -7.75 -8.21 5.02
C ALA A 93 -6.39 -7.63 5.41
N TYR A 94 -5.39 -8.50 5.48
CA TYR A 94 -4.00 -8.07 5.65
C TYR A 94 -3.14 -8.69 4.55
N ILE A 95 -2.12 -7.94 4.13
CA ILE A 95 -1.25 -8.33 3.03
C ILE A 95 0.19 -8.03 3.44
N LEU A 96 0.96 -9.07 3.68
CA LEU A 96 2.42 -8.99 3.80
C LEU A 96 3.02 -8.83 2.40
N SER A 97 3.87 -7.82 2.25
CA SER A 97 4.48 -7.48 0.96
C SER A 97 5.98 -7.28 1.09
N GLU A 98 6.68 -7.66 0.03
CA GLU A 98 8.09 -7.39 -0.19
C GLU A 98 8.27 -6.14 -1.06
N ASN A 99 9.16 -5.25 -0.66
CA ASN A 99 9.60 -4.12 -1.46
C ASN A 99 10.73 -4.56 -2.40
N LEU A 100 10.51 -4.45 -3.69
CA LEU A 100 11.43 -4.89 -4.76
C LEU A 100 12.26 -3.74 -5.34
N SER A 101 11.94 -2.49 -4.99
CA SER A 101 12.60 -1.29 -5.52
C SER A 101 13.71 -0.71 -4.64
N GLY A 102 14.07 -1.44 -3.57
CA GLY A 102 15.03 -0.93 -2.59
C GLY A 102 14.46 0.16 -1.67
N PRO A 103 15.30 0.83 -0.90
CA PRO A 103 14.88 1.91 0.00
C PRO A 103 14.15 3.02 -0.76
N VAL A 104 13.10 3.57 -0.14
CA VAL A 104 12.42 4.76 -0.67
C VAL A 104 13.13 5.98 -0.11
N GLU A 105 13.92 6.63 -0.96
CA GLU A 105 14.58 7.88 -0.63
C GLU A 105 13.57 9.03 -0.68
N ARG A 106 13.61 9.90 0.32
CA ARG A 106 12.74 11.07 0.42
C ARG A 106 13.61 12.28 0.71
N PRO A 107 13.37 13.41 0.01
CA PRO A 107 14.00 14.67 0.36
C PRO A 107 13.67 15.09 1.79
N ASP A 108 14.59 15.82 2.41
CA ASP A 108 14.37 16.39 3.74
C ASP A 108 13.10 17.25 3.78
N GLY A 109 12.30 17.08 4.81
CA GLY A 109 11.04 17.79 4.96
C GLY A 109 9.89 17.30 4.06
N PHE A 110 10.10 16.33 3.17
CA PHE A 110 9.02 15.79 2.34
C PHE A 110 7.96 15.06 3.18
N GLN A 111 6.72 15.48 3.02
CA GLN A 111 5.56 14.84 3.65
C GLN A 111 4.61 14.31 2.58
N ALA A 112 4.47 12.98 2.52
CA ALA A 112 3.50 12.34 1.65
C ALA A 112 2.07 12.54 2.18
N ASN A 113 1.34 13.51 1.66
CA ASN A 113 -0.08 13.72 2.03
C ASN A 113 -1.02 12.79 1.28
N LEU A 114 -0.56 12.25 0.16
CA LEU A 114 -1.32 11.38 -0.73
C LEU A 114 -0.51 10.15 -1.08
N ILE A 115 -1.19 9.03 -1.15
CA ILE A 115 -0.63 7.75 -1.60
C ILE A 115 -1.54 7.19 -2.69
N SER A 116 -0.94 6.89 -3.85
CA SER A 116 -1.59 6.17 -4.93
C SER A 116 -1.02 4.75 -4.99
N ARG A 117 -1.89 3.77 -5.16
CA ARG A 117 -1.53 2.36 -5.34
C ARG A 117 -2.07 1.89 -6.67
N THR A 118 -1.19 1.54 -7.59
CA THR A 118 -1.53 0.97 -8.90
C THR A 118 -1.16 -0.51 -8.89
N PHE A 119 -2.08 -1.35 -9.31
CA PHE A 119 -1.97 -2.79 -9.30
C PHE A 119 -1.90 -3.29 -10.74
N PHE A 120 -0.84 -4.02 -11.03
CA PHE A 120 -0.54 -4.64 -12.31
C PHE A 120 -0.63 -6.15 -12.14
N ASN A 121 -1.33 -6.82 -13.04
CA ASN A 121 -1.46 -8.27 -13.01
C ASN A 121 -0.82 -8.86 -14.28
N ALA A 122 0.35 -9.48 -14.12
CA ALA A 122 1.11 -10.04 -15.22
C ALA A 122 0.40 -11.24 -15.85
N LYS A 123 0.56 -11.41 -17.16
CA LYS A 123 0.26 -12.67 -17.85
C LYS A 123 1.12 -13.80 -17.26
N MET A 124 0.64 -15.03 -17.38
CA MET A 124 1.42 -16.21 -17.00
C MET A 124 2.76 -16.21 -17.75
N GLY A 125 3.85 -16.36 -17.03
CA GLY A 125 5.22 -16.32 -17.55
C GLY A 125 5.83 -14.94 -17.71
N SER A 126 5.05 -13.84 -17.74
CA SER A 126 5.56 -12.48 -17.98
C SER A 126 5.86 -11.67 -16.70
N ARG A 127 5.79 -12.29 -15.53
CA ARG A 127 5.97 -11.56 -14.26
C ARG A 127 7.34 -10.90 -14.12
N ASN A 128 8.41 -11.62 -14.47
CA ASN A 128 9.77 -11.10 -14.35
C ASN A 128 10.02 -9.97 -15.35
N ASP A 129 9.51 -10.09 -16.57
CA ASP A 129 9.59 -9.04 -17.60
C ASP A 129 8.82 -7.81 -17.16
N LEU A 130 7.59 -7.99 -16.63
CA LEU A 130 6.82 -6.88 -16.09
C LEU A 130 7.55 -6.19 -14.93
N LEU A 131 8.12 -6.96 -14.01
CA LEU A 131 8.88 -6.40 -12.87
C LEU A 131 10.08 -5.59 -13.37
N ALA A 132 10.88 -6.17 -14.25
CA ALA A 132 12.05 -5.49 -14.82
C ALA A 132 11.65 -4.19 -15.53
N THR A 133 10.58 -4.23 -16.33
CA THR A 133 10.06 -3.05 -17.02
C THR A 133 9.55 -1.99 -16.06
N LEU A 134 8.83 -2.36 -14.99
CA LEU A 134 8.34 -1.41 -13.99
C LEU A 134 9.47 -0.77 -13.18
N LEU A 135 10.55 -1.51 -12.89
CA LEU A 135 11.74 -0.97 -12.23
C LEU A 135 12.50 -0.01 -13.16
N ASP A 136 12.65 -0.33 -14.44
CA ASP A 136 13.27 0.57 -15.43
C ASP A 136 12.46 1.85 -15.62
N VAL A 137 11.13 1.74 -15.74
CA VAL A 137 10.25 2.91 -15.83
C VAL A 137 10.32 3.76 -14.58
N ARG A 138 10.38 3.13 -13.39
CA ARG A 138 10.53 3.83 -12.11
C ARG A 138 11.72 4.78 -12.11
N GLU A 139 12.88 4.33 -12.60
CA GLU A 139 14.08 5.17 -12.64
C GLU A 139 13.95 6.38 -13.58
N LYS A 140 13.13 6.26 -14.62
CA LYS A 140 12.90 7.30 -15.63
C LYS A 140 11.80 8.29 -15.24
N ILE A 141 10.95 7.98 -14.27
CA ILE A 141 9.87 8.89 -13.81
C ILE A 141 10.50 10.14 -13.19
N ASP A 142 10.03 11.31 -13.63
CA ASP A 142 10.37 12.59 -13.02
C ASP A 142 9.43 12.87 -11.85
N SER A 143 9.82 12.46 -10.66
CA SER A 143 9.05 12.63 -9.42
C SER A 143 9.97 12.90 -8.24
N THR A 144 9.50 13.73 -7.31
CA THR A 144 10.22 14.08 -6.07
C THR A 144 10.61 12.84 -5.26
N VAL A 145 9.72 11.87 -5.22
CA VAL A 145 9.95 10.56 -4.59
C VAL A 145 9.66 9.46 -5.59
N LYS A 146 10.67 8.65 -5.88
CA LYS A 146 10.49 7.52 -6.79
C LYS A 146 9.44 6.54 -6.25
N PRO A 147 8.55 6.02 -7.10
CA PRO A 147 7.55 5.05 -6.68
C PRO A 147 8.17 3.78 -6.08
N MET A 148 7.55 3.22 -5.07
CA MET A 148 7.91 1.92 -4.52
C MET A 148 7.25 0.81 -5.35
N VAL A 149 8.03 -0.15 -5.84
CA VAL A 149 7.55 -1.37 -6.49
C VAL A 149 7.56 -2.52 -5.47
N SER A 150 6.45 -3.19 -5.31
CA SER A 150 6.29 -4.25 -4.31
C SER A 150 5.41 -5.40 -4.82
N ARG A 151 5.53 -6.56 -4.17
CA ARG A 151 4.67 -7.72 -4.40
C ARG A 151 4.11 -8.27 -3.10
N PRO A 152 2.90 -8.82 -3.07
CA PRO A 152 2.44 -9.62 -1.95
C PRO A 152 3.21 -10.94 -1.89
N LEU A 153 3.43 -11.48 -0.69
CA LEU A 153 4.03 -12.81 -0.50
C LEU A 153 3.03 -13.94 -0.81
N ALA A 154 1.73 -13.66 -0.67
CA ALA A 154 0.66 -14.60 -0.96
C ALA A 154 -0.41 -13.97 -1.84
N GLY A 155 -1.23 -14.81 -2.51
CA GLY A 155 -2.31 -14.37 -3.39
C GLY A 155 -2.01 -14.58 -4.87
N GLN A 156 -2.39 -13.65 -5.73
CA GLN A 156 -2.19 -13.78 -7.18
C GLN A 156 -0.71 -13.66 -7.54
N GLY A 157 -0.14 -14.73 -8.09
CA GLY A 157 1.30 -14.84 -8.40
C GLY A 157 1.83 -13.81 -9.39
N GLY A 158 0.96 -13.22 -10.23
CA GLY A 158 1.31 -12.17 -11.19
C GLY A 158 1.16 -10.74 -10.66
N LEU A 159 0.68 -10.54 -9.43
CA LEU A 159 0.37 -9.22 -8.90
C LEU A 159 1.63 -8.45 -8.51
N ILE A 160 1.79 -7.26 -9.08
CA ILE A 160 2.81 -6.26 -8.71
C ILE A 160 2.09 -4.96 -8.37
N ARG A 161 2.52 -4.30 -7.32
CA ARG A 161 1.97 -3.02 -6.88
C ARG A 161 3.03 -1.92 -6.99
N VAL A 162 2.65 -0.83 -7.62
CA VAL A 162 3.43 0.42 -7.64
C VAL A 162 2.75 1.43 -6.73
N THR A 163 3.49 1.92 -5.75
CA THR A 163 3.00 2.90 -4.77
C THR A 163 3.72 4.22 -4.97
N SER A 164 2.98 5.25 -5.38
CA SER A 164 3.48 6.62 -5.54
C SER A 164 3.02 7.48 -4.37
N MET A 165 3.87 8.42 -3.96
CA MET A 165 3.64 9.37 -2.89
C MET A 165 3.71 10.79 -3.44
N ALA A 166 2.88 11.69 -2.94
CA ALA A 166 2.88 13.10 -3.33
C ALA A 166 2.41 14.00 -2.19
N GLY A 167 2.85 15.25 -2.20
CA GLY A 167 2.42 16.29 -1.28
C GLY A 167 1.05 16.87 -1.65
N SER A 168 0.67 16.86 -2.94
CA SER A 168 -0.58 17.41 -3.46
C SER A 168 -1.22 16.53 -4.54
N LEU A 169 -2.52 16.78 -4.82
CA LEU A 169 -3.23 16.09 -5.90
C LEU A 169 -2.67 16.46 -7.27
N GLN A 170 -2.25 17.70 -7.46
CA GLN A 170 -1.65 18.14 -8.71
C GLN A 170 -0.36 17.39 -9.00
N GLU A 171 0.56 17.35 -8.02
CA GLU A 171 1.82 16.57 -8.12
C GLU A 171 1.52 15.10 -8.42
N LEU A 172 0.54 14.50 -7.72
CA LEU A 172 0.17 13.11 -7.95
C LEU A 172 -0.33 12.85 -9.37
N GLU A 173 -1.08 13.79 -9.95
CA GLU A 173 -1.62 13.68 -11.31
C GLU A 173 -0.54 13.93 -12.37
N ASP A 174 0.37 14.86 -12.14
CA ASP A 174 1.48 15.12 -13.05
C ASP A 174 2.46 13.94 -13.09
N ASN A 175 2.80 13.37 -11.93
CA ASN A 175 3.56 12.13 -11.83
C ASN A 175 2.86 10.95 -12.55
N ARG A 176 1.53 10.89 -12.49
CA ARG A 176 0.75 9.86 -13.20
C ARG A 176 0.84 10.01 -14.71
N LYS A 177 0.70 11.23 -15.23
CA LYS A 177 0.79 11.49 -16.68
C LYS A 177 2.17 11.10 -17.23
N ASP A 178 3.23 11.51 -16.53
CA ASP A 178 4.60 11.13 -16.87
C ASP A 178 4.81 9.62 -16.85
N ALA A 179 4.35 8.95 -15.77
CA ALA A 179 4.42 7.50 -15.65
C ALA A 179 3.66 6.77 -16.76
N LEU A 180 2.44 7.22 -17.12
CA LEU A 180 1.64 6.59 -18.18
C LEU A 180 2.34 6.69 -19.55
N ALA A 181 2.95 7.82 -19.88
CA ALA A 181 3.68 7.99 -21.13
C ALA A 181 4.87 7.01 -21.21
N LYS A 182 5.61 6.85 -20.12
CA LYS A 182 6.75 5.93 -20.04
C LYS A 182 6.32 4.46 -20.05
N LEU A 183 5.25 4.12 -19.35
CA LEU A 183 4.67 2.76 -19.36
C LEU A 183 4.17 2.36 -20.75
N ALA A 184 3.52 3.28 -21.47
CA ALA A 184 3.07 3.04 -22.84
C ALA A 184 4.26 2.81 -23.79
N SER A 185 5.30 3.65 -23.69
CA SER A 185 6.53 3.50 -24.50
C SER A 185 7.28 2.20 -24.20
N ALA A 186 7.16 1.67 -22.98
CA ALA A 186 7.82 0.42 -22.57
C ALA A 186 7.00 -0.84 -22.89
N GLY A 187 5.83 -0.74 -23.52
CA GLY A 187 4.99 -1.87 -23.90
C GLY A 187 4.39 -2.64 -22.72
N VAL A 188 4.24 -2.01 -21.57
CA VAL A 188 3.76 -2.67 -20.33
C VAL A 188 2.41 -3.34 -20.52
N LEU A 189 1.51 -2.77 -21.33
CA LEU A 189 0.17 -3.33 -21.54
C LEU A 189 0.20 -4.73 -22.16
N ASP A 190 1.21 -5.04 -22.96
CA ASP A 190 1.36 -6.36 -23.60
C ASP A 190 1.72 -7.46 -22.59
N LEU A 191 2.23 -7.11 -21.42
CA LEU A 191 2.61 -8.01 -20.34
C LEU A 191 1.46 -8.29 -19.35
N LEU A 192 0.32 -7.60 -19.48
CA LEU A 192 -0.77 -7.63 -18.51
C LEU A 192 -1.94 -8.49 -18.93
N THR A 193 -2.60 -9.13 -17.95
CA THR A 193 -3.87 -9.86 -18.16
C THR A 193 -5.07 -8.93 -18.33
N GLN A 194 -4.99 -7.73 -17.73
CA GLN A 194 -6.06 -6.72 -17.72
C GLN A 194 -5.46 -5.35 -17.49
N SER A 195 -6.23 -4.30 -17.77
CA SER A 195 -5.82 -2.94 -17.47
C SER A 195 -5.50 -2.78 -15.98
N PRO A 196 -4.43 -2.05 -15.62
CA PRO A 196 -4.11 -1.77 -14.23
C PRO A 196 -5.25 -1.00 -13.55
N TRP A 197 -5.51 -1.31 -12.29
CA TRP A 197 -6.42 -0.50 -11.49
C TRP A 197 -5.64 0.31 -10.43
N ARG A 198 -6.18 1.44 -10.05
CA ARG A 198 -5.53 2.41 -9.16
C ARG A 198 -6.48 2.87 -8.06
N SER A 199 -5.96 2.99 -6.85
CA SER A 199 -6.63 3.67 -5.75
C SER A 199 -5.79 4.85 -5.28
N VAL A 200 -6.47 5.89 -4.78
CA VAL A 200 -5.81 7.08 -4.20
C VAL A 200 -6.39 7.32 -2.82
N GLY A 201 -5.50 7.49 -1.85
CA GLY A 201 -5.85 7.79 -0.47
C GLY A 201 -5.09 8.99 0.08
N ARG A 202 -5.74 9.73 0.98
CA ARG A 202 -5.11 10.78 1.81
C ARG A 202 -4.52 10.13 3.04
N VAL A 203 -3.30 10.49 3.37
CA VAL A 203 -2.68 10.11 4.65
C VAL A 203 -3.34 10.91 5.76
N VAL A 204 -3.98 10.21 6.68
CA VAL A 204 -4.74 10.80 7.80
C VAL A 204 -4.09 10.53 9.16
N HIS A 205 -3.06 9.70 9.17
CA HIS A 205 -2.24 9.43 10.35
C HIS A 205 -0.87 8.88 9.94
N ARG A 206 0.17 9.19 10.73
CA ARG A 206 1.55 8.67 10.58
C ARG A 206 2.12 8.34 11.93
N VAL A 207 2.82 7.22 11.99
CA VAL A 207 3.73 6.88 13.08
C VAL A 207 5.15 7.00 12.56
N GLN A 208 5.92 7.89 13.17
CA GLN A 208 7.35 8.05 12.92
C GLN A 208 8.08 7.54 14.17
N VAL A 209 9.04 6.66 13.98
CA VAL A 209 9.90 6.09 15.03
C VAL A 209 11.33 6.52 14.77
#